data_dd5e577c4c08ed0f8fa843e67f9b19f9
#
_entry.id   dd5e577c4c08ed0f8fa843e67f9b19f9
#
_cell.length_a   1.000
_cell.length_b   1.000
_cell.length_c   1.000
_cell.angle_alpha   90.00
_cell.angle_beta   90.00
_cell.angle_gamma   90.00
#
_symmetry.space_group_name_H-M   'P 1'
#
loop_
_entity.id
_entity.type
_entity.pdbx_description
1 polymer ?
#
loop_
_entity_poly.entity_id
_entity_poly.type
_entity_poly.pdbx_seq_one_letter_code
_entity_poly.pdbx_strand_id
1 'polypeptide(L)'
;MLSMRRVVAAAVFACAAAGFSATTQAASCGNGPAGFPAWLQDFKQEAARAGISQRVIDRALSGVSYQSKVIRLDRGQHSFKLSFDEFYRKRVNDAMIRKGHKLIGQYSSLLSSIEKRTGVPPEVIVSIWGLETGYGRNSGSMATFPSLATLAYDCRRSAFFTGELLAALKIVQRGDIAPSQMRGAWAGELGQTQFLASSYLRFAVDGDGNGRRDLINSVPDVLASTGNYLRAYGWQPGRGWEPGTTNYNVLHQWNKADVYVKTISVMASKMAGRS
;
A
#
# COMPACT_ATOMS: atom_id res chain seq x y z
N MET A 1 -73.83 48.48 26.31
CA MET A 1 -73.57 47.58 25.17
C MET A 1 -72.16 47.08 25.39
N LEU A 2 -71.98 45.87 25.99
CA LEU A 2 -70.66 45.25 26.29
C LEU A 2 -70.27 44.32 25.09
N SER A 3 -69.14 44.56 24.54
CA SER A 3 -68.49 43.72 23.53
C SER A 3 -67.55 42.71 24.20
N MET A 4 -67.90 41.45 24.10
CA MET A 4 -67.11 40.31 24.63
C MET A 4 -66.03 39.93 23.60
N ARG A 5 -64.77 40.19 23.90
CA ARG A 5 -63.67 39.69 23.10
C ARG A 5 -63.33 38.25 23.53
N ARG A 6 -63.41 37.32 22.61
CA ARG A 6 -63.03 35.93 22.73
C ARG A 6 -61.49 35.83 22.53
N VAL A 7 -60.79 35.34 23.55
CA VAL A 7 -59.35 34.98 23.43
C VAL A 7 -59.23 33.52 22.98
N VAL A 8 -58.65 33.31 21.83
CA VAL A 8 -58.31 31.97 21.32
C VAL A 8 -56.90 31.69 21.74
N ALA A 9 -56.71 30.71 22.62
CA ALA A 9 -55.38 30.19 23.00
C ALA A 9 -54.93 29.16 21.98
N ALA A 10 -53.87 29.46 21.22
CA ALA A 10 -53.18 28.51 20.34
C ALA A 10 -52.14 27.72 21.14
N ALA A 11 -52.35 26.43 21.30
CA ALA A 11 -51.40 25.52 21.89
C ALA A 11 -50.33 25.15 20.82
N VAL A 12 -49.08 25.61 21.02
CA VAL A 12 -47.95 25.23 20.18
C VAL A 12 -47.40 23.92 20.75
N PHE A 13 -47.60 22.82 20.01
CA PHE A 13 -46.91 21.55 20.26
C PHE A 13 -45.47 21.63 19.73
N ALA A 14 -44.48 21.76 20.62
CA ALA A 14 -43.07 21.63 20.28
C ALA A 14 -42.70 20.13 20.23
N CYS A 15 -42.61 19.57 19.02
CA CYS A 15 -42.00 18.26 18.82
C CYS A 15 -40.48 18.40 19.03
N ALA A 16 -39.98 17.99 20.19
CA ALA A 16 -38.56 17.80 20.41
C ALA A 16 -38.09 16.54 19.63
N ALA A 17 -37.50 16.76 18.45
CA ALA A 17 -36.75 15.72 17.76
C ALA A 17 -35.46 15.44 18.53
N ALA A 18 -35.45 14.37 19.34
CA ALA A 18 -34.23 13.86 19.95
C ALA A 18 -33.35 13.25 18.83
N GLY A 19 -32.45 14.05 18.32
CA GLY A 19 -31.40 13.58 17.41
C GLY A 19 -30.47 12.63 18.16
N PHE A 20 -30.63 11.33 17.97
CA PHE A 20 -29.61 10.35 18.38
C PHE A 20 -28.37 10.58 17.52
N SER A 21 -27.41 11.34 18.04
CA SER A 21 -26.05 11.34 17.52
C SER A 21 -25.45 9.96 17.81
N ALA A 22 -25.55 9.06 16.83
CA ALA A 22 -24.82 7.80 16.89
C ALA A 22 -23.32 8.15 16.89
N THR A 23 -22.69 8.03 18.04
CA THR A 23 -21.25 8.09 18.17
C THR A 23 -20.67 6.98 17.30
N THR A 24 -19.98 7.37 16.22
CA THR A 24 -19.27 6.44 15.33
C THR A 24 -18.13 5.81 16.09
N GLN A 25 -18.38 4.69 16.73
CA GLN A 25 -17.32 3.91 17.37
C GLN A 25 -16.60 3.13 16.29
N ALA A 26 -15.28 3.38 16.14
CA ALA A 26 -14.42 2.54 15.31
C ALA A 26 -14.42 1.11 15.86
N ALA A 27 -14.29 0.11 14.99
CA ALA A 27 -14.22 -1.28 15.40
C ALA A 27 -13.07 -1.48 16.39
N SER A 28 -13.38 -1.93 17.61
CA SER A 28 -12.39 -2.07 18.68
C SER A 28 -11.44 -3.23 18.39
N CYS A 29 -10.12 -2.97 18.43
CA CYS A 29 -9.10 -4.00 18.24
C CYS A 29 -9.18 -5.10 19.30
N GLY A 30 -8.58 -6.26 19.02
CA GLY A 30 -8.54 -7.38 19.94
C GLY A 30 -7.30 -8.25 19.74
N ASN A 31 -7.18 -9.29 20.56
CA ASN A 31 -6.07 -10.23 20.51
C ASN A 31 -6.60 -11.65 20.36
N GLY A 32 -6.07 -12.39 19.38
CA GLY A 32 -6.45 -13.78 19.12
C GLY A 32 -7.75 -13.94 18.32
N PRO A 33 -8.14 -15.18 17.95
CA PRO A 33 -9.18 -15.42 16.94
C PRO A 33 -10.62 -15.17 17.42
N ALA A 34 -10.89 -15.23 18.73
CA ALA A 34 -12.26 -15.30 19.27
C ALA A 34 -13.11 -14.04 18.92
N GLY A 35 -12.55 -12.85 19.05
CA GLY A 35 -13.25 -11.58 18.76
C GLY A 35 -13.24 -11.17 17.29
N PHE A 36 -12.44 -11.83 16.45
CA PHE A 36 -12.25 -11.43 15.06
C PHE A 36 -13.54 -11.43 14.22
N PRO A 37 -14.46 -12.42 14.33
CA PRO A 37 -15.71 -12.40 13.55
C PRO A 37 -16.59 -11.19 13.86
N ALA A 38 -16.75 -10.83 15.13
CA ALA A 38 -17.53 -9.65 15.54
C ALA A 38 -16.87 -8.36 15.02
N TRP A 39 -15.57 -8.20 15.24
CA TRP A 39 -14.80 -7.08 14.69
C TRP A 39 -14.94 -6.94 13.18
N LEU A 40 -14.90 -8.05 12.44
CA LEU A 40 -15.03 -8.01 10.98
C LEU A 40 -16.41 -7.49 10.53
N GLN A 41 -17.47 -7.77 11.27
CA GLN A 41 -18.80 -7.21 10.98
C GLN A 41 -18.82 -5.68 11.25
N ASP A 42 -18.25 -5.22 12.36
CA ASP A 42 -18.14 -3.81 12.68
C ASP A 42 -17.29 -3.07 11.63
N PHE A 43 -16.16 -3.67 11.22
CA PHE A 43 -15.32 -3.13 10.15
C PHE A 43 -16.05 -3.04 8.80
N LYS A 44 -16.89 -4.01 8.44
CA LYS A 44 -17.71 -3.92 7.21
C LYS A 44 -18.63 -2.70 7.23
N GLN A 45 -19.22 -2.39 8.38
CA GLN A 45 -20.04 -1.19 8.54
C GLN A 45 -19.21 0.09 8.44
N GLU A 46 -18.00 0.09 9.03
CA GLU A 46 -17.04 1.18 8.92
C GLU A 46 -16.63 1.41 7.47
N ALA A 47 -16.32 0.35 6.71
CA ALA A 47 -16.00 0.41 5.29
C ALA A 47 -17.15 0.99 4.45
N ALA A 48 -18.40 0.58 4.74
CA ALA A 48 -19.58 1.14 4.07
C ALA A 48 -19.72 2.65 4.35
N ARG A 49 -19.54 3.09 5.61
CA ARG A 49 -19.54 4.51 5.98
C ARG A 49 -18.39 5.29 5.32
N ALA A 50 -17.26 4.63 5.07
CA ALA A 50 -16.11 5.19 4.33
C ALA A 50 -16.32 5.24 2.80
N GLY A 51 -17.53 4.92 2.31
CA GLY A 51 -17.92 5.01 0.91
C GLY A 51 -17.56 3.78 0.06
N ILE A 52 -17.27 2.64 0.69
CA ILE A 52 -17.08 1.38 -0.04
C ILE A 52 -18.43 0.75 -0.31
N SER A 53 -18.71 0.39 -1.58
CA SER A 53 -19.97 -0.24 -1.97
C SER A 53 -20.13 -1.62 -1.33
N GLN A 54 -21.35 -1.98 -0.95
CA GLN A 54 -21.66 -3.28 -0.34
C GLN A 54 -21.15 -4.45 -1.20
N ARG A 55 -21.30 -4.35 -2.51
CA ARG A 55 -20.81 -5.36 -3.45
C ARG A 55 -19.29 -5.59 -3.32
N VAL A 56 -18.50 -4.54 -3.12
CA VAL A 56 -17.04 -4.66 -2.93
C VAL A 56 -16.72 -5.28 -1.57
N ILE A 57 -17.41 -4.83 -0.51
CA ILE A 57 -17.26 -5.38 0.84
C ILE A 57 -17.52 -6.90 0.84
N ASP A 58 -18.65 -7.31 0.25
CA ASP A 58 -19.02 -8.72 0.22
C ASP A 58 -18.05 -9.56 -0.61
N ARG A 59 -17.60 -9.07 -1.75
CA ARG A 59 -16.65 -9.80 -2.60
C ARG A 59 -15.25 -9.91 -1.98
N ALA A 60 -14.81 -8.89 -1.26
CA ALA A 60 -13.46 -8.82 -0.71
C ALA A 60 -13.35 -9.45 0.69
N LEU A 61 -14.40 -9.33 1.50
CA LEU A 61 -14.38 -9.75 2.90
C LEU A 61 -15.23 -11.00 3.20
N SER A 62 -15.85 -11.62 2.18
CA SER A 62 -16.51 -12.91 2.34
C SER A 62 -15.48 -13.99 2.64
N GLY A 63 -15.74 -14.81 3.67
CA GLY A 63 -14.86 -15.92 4.07
C GLY A 63 -13.50 -15.49 4.65
N VAL A 64 -13.29 -14.19 4.89
CA VAL A 64 -12.07 -13.72 5.56
C VAL A 64 -12.04 -14.23 7.01
N SER A 65 -10.93 -14.85 7.37
CA SER A 65 -10.70 -15.44 8.70
C SER A 65 -9.37 -14.97 9.29
N TYR A 66 -9.29 -15.00 10.61
CA TYR A 66 -8.08 -14.66 11.36
C TYR A 66 -6.90 -15.56 10.99
N GLN A 67 -5.75 -14.96 10.71
CA GLN A 67 -4.55 -15.65 10.24
C GLN A 67 -3.45 -15.64 11.32
N SER A 68 -3.42 -16.65 12.19
CA SER A 68 -2.39 -16.77 13.23
C SER A 68 -0.96 -16.74 12.67
N LYS A 69 -0.76 -17.23 11.42
CA LYS A 69 0.54 -17.16 10.74
C LYS A 69 0.99 -15.70 10.51
N VAL A 70 0.06 -14.81 10.16
CA VAL A 70 0.35 -13.37 9.96
C VAL A 70 0.84 -12.76 11.26
N ILE A 71 0.19 -13.04 12.37
CA ILE A 71 0.60 -12.53 13.69
C ILE A 71 2.00 -13.05 14.08
N ARG A 72 2.28 -14.34 13.83
CA ARG A 72 3.64 -14.88 14.11
C ARG A 72 4.70 -14.16 13.28
N LEU A 73 4.44 -13.89 12.00
CA LEU A 73 5.36 -13.15 11.15
C LEU A 73 5.53 -11.70 11.61
N ASP A 74 4.44 -11.05 12.01
CA ASP A 74 4.45 -9.69 12.53
C ASP A 74 5.25 -9.56 13.84
N ARG A 75 5.11 -10.52 14.76
CA ARG A 75 5.86 -10.56 16.03
C ARG A 75 7.31 -11.00 15.84
N GLY A 76 7.57 -11.80 14.83
CA GLY A 76 8.91 -12.33 14.50
C GLY A 76 9.78 -11.37 13.69
N GLN A 77 9.34 -10.16 13.41
CA GLN A 77 10.19 -9.15 12.76
C GLN A 77 11.29 -8.69 13.72
N HIS A 78 12.47 -9.21 13.50
CA HIS A 78 13.69 -8.67 14.09
C HIS A 78 14.21 -7.55 13.20
N SER A 79 14.37 -6.34 13.78
CA SER A 79 14.98 -5.20 13.10
C SER A 79 16.32 -5.63 12.46
N PHE A 80 16.61 -5.12 11.26
CA PHE A 80 17.84 -5.41 10.53
C PHE A 80 19.07 -5.02 11.35
N LYS A 81 19.70 -6.00 11.99
CA LYS A 81 20.95 -5.84 12.75
C LYS A 81 22.19 -6.18 11.92
N LEU A 82 22.01 -6.47 10.62
CA LEU A 82 23.10 -6.83 9.74
C LEU A 82 23.92 -5.60 9.37
N SER A 83 25.23 -5.75 9.27
CA SER A 83 26.07 -4.77 8.60
C SER A 83 25.67 -4.63 7.12
N PHE A 84 26.06 -3.52 6.49
CA PHE A 84 25.78 -3.33 5.06
C PHE A 84 26.34 -4.47 4.21
N ASP A 85 27.59 -4.87 4.45
CA ASP A 85 28.27 -5.92 3.66
C ASP A 85 27.58 -7.28 3.79
N GLU A 86 27.13 -7.64 5.01
CA GLU A 86 26.37 -8.87 5.22
C GLU A 86 25.01 -8.83 4.53
N PHE A 87 24.29 -7.70 4.64
CA PHE A 87 23.00 -7.52 4.02
C PHE A 87 23.12 -7.56 2.49
N TYR A 88 24.09 -6.80 1.93
CA TYR A 88 24.32 -6.74 0.50
C TYR A 88 24.66 -8.13 -0.07
N ARG A 89 25.64 -8.85 0.50
CA ARG A 89 26.01 -10.21 0.05
C ARG A 89 24.88 -11.21 0.10
N LYS A 90 23.95 -11.08 1.06
CA LYS A 90 22.77 -11.95 1.15
C LYS A 90 21.69 -11.63 0.11
N ARG A 91 21.61 -10.39 -0.31
CA ARG A 91 20.50 -9.90 -1.15
C ARG A 91 20.87 -9.70 -2.61
N VAL A 92 22.13 -9.37 -2.90
CA VAL A 92 22.61 -9.01 -4.24
C VAL A 92 23.76 -9.90 -4.64
N ASN A 93 23.70 -10.42 -5.85
CA ASN A 93 24.78 -11.17 -6.49
C ASN A 93 24.92 -10.75 -7.95
N ASP A 94 26.02 -11.17 -8.60
CA ASP A 94 26.30 -10.81 -9.99
C ASP A 94 25.22 -11.27 -10.98
N ALA A 95 24.59 -12.41 -10.73
CA ALA A 95 23.49 -12.88 -11.58
C ALA A 95 22.28 -11.91 -11.54
N MET A 96 22.01 -11.33 -10.36
CA MET A 96 20.97 -10.32 -10.18
C MET A 96 21.32 -9.03 -10.93
N ILE A 97 22.58 -8.57 -10.85
CA ILE A 97 23.05 -7.39 -11.61
C ILE A 97 22.94 -7.64 -13.11
N ARG A 98 23.46 -8.77 -13.62
CA ARG A 98 23.35 -9.12 -15.05
C ARG A 98 21.90 -9.21 -15.52
N LYS A 99 21.01 -9.78 -14.70
CA LYS A 99 19.57 -9.82 -15.02
C LYS A 99 18.98 -8.43 -15.07
N GLY A 100 19.35 -7.52 -14.14
CA GLY A 100 18.93 -6.13 -14.17
C GLY A 100 19.34 -5.43 -15.46
N HIS A 101 20.59 -5.53 -15.88
CA HIS A 101 21.06 -5.00 -17.18
C HIS A 101 20.24 -5.52 -18.37
N LYS A 102 19.98 -6.84 -18.41
CA LYS A 102 19.16 -7.42 -19.46
C LYS A 102 17.75 -6.84 -19.49
N LEU A 103 17.14 -6.64 -18.30
CA LEU A 103 15.79 -6.06 -18.18
C LEU A 103 15.75 -4.57 -18.54
N ILE A 104 16.79 -3.79 -18.20
CA ILE A 104 16.94 -2.41 -18.66
C ILE A 104 16.94 -2.35 -20.19
N GLY A 105 17.71 -3.23 -20.85
CA GLY A 105 17.71 -3.33 -22.31
C GLY A 105 16.35 -3.77 -22.88
N GLN A 106 15.73 -4.79 -22.28
CA GLN A 106 14.43 -5.33 -22.72
C GLN A 106 13.31 -4.28 -22.64
N TYR A 107 13.31 -3.45 -21.60
CA TYR A 107 12.28 -2.42 -21.36
C TYR A 107 12.80 -1.01 -21.67
N SER A 108 13.83 -0.86 -22.53
CA SER A 108 14.53 0.41 -22.76
C SER A 108 13.62 1.55 -23.16
N SER A 109 12.71 1.35 -24.13
CA SER A 109 11.75 2.38 -24.57
C SER A 109 10.80 2.81 -23.46
N LEU A 110 10.28 1.86 -22.68
CA LEU A 110 9.40 2.13 -21.55
C LEU A 110 10.15 2.88 -20.43
N LEU A 111 11.33 2.41 -20.04
CA LEU A 111 12.14 3.00 -18.99
C LEU A 111 12.61 4.41 -19.37
N SER A 112 13.01 4.63 -20.63
CA SER A 112 13.33 5.95 -21.13
C SER A 112 12.14 6.91 -21.08
N SER A 113 10.93 6.43 -21.40
CA SER A 113 9.70 7.21 -21.24
C SER A 113 9.40 7.52 -19.77
N ILE A 114 9.61 6.58 -18.87
CA ILE A 114 9.45 6.79 -17.42
C ILE A 114 10.46 7.81 -16.92
N GLU A 115 11.73 7.68 -17.28
CA GLU A 115 12.79 8.62 -16.90
C GLU A 115 12.49 10.04 -17.37
N LYS A 116 12.05 10.22 -18.62
CA LYS A 116 11.63 11.54 -19.15
C LYS A 116 10.49 12.17 -18.31
N ARG A 117 9.57 11.37 -17.82
CA ARG A 117 8.42 11.85 -17.02
C ARG A 117 8.74 12.08 -15.54
N THR A 118 9.62 11.26 -14.98
CA THR A 118 9.86 11.22 -13.53
C THR A 118 11.24 11.75 -13.13
N GLY A 119 12.18 11.75 -14.05
CA GLY A 119 13.59 12.04 -13.80
C GLY A 119 14.35 10.92 -13.09
N VAL A 120 13.69 9.78 -12.84
CA VAL A 120 14.28 8.63 -12.13
C VAL A 120 14.98 7.71 -13.14
N PRO A 121 16.30 7.44 -12.99
CA PRO A 121 17.04 6.59 -13.91
C PRO A 121 16.54 5.14 -13.89
N PRO A 122 16.60 4.44 -15.05
CA PRO A 122 16.27 3.02 -15.17
C PRO A 122 16.91 2.12 -14.11
N GLU A 123 18.17 2.36 -13.80
CA GLU A 123 18.97 1.56 -12.87
C GLU A 123 18.40 1.59 -11.46
N VAL A 124 17.89 2.73 -11.02
CA VAL A 124 17.26 2.89 -9.69
C VAL A 124 15.94 2.12 -9.64
N ILE A 125 15.08 2.28 -10.64
CA ILE A 125 13.78 1.61 -10.74
C ILE A 125 13.96 0.09 -10.77
N VAL A 126 14.88 -0.39 -11.60
CA VAL A 126 15.16 -1.83 -11.77
C VAL A 126 15.85 -2.41 -10.54
N SER A 127 16.69 -1.64 -9.82
CA SER A 127 17.28 -2.07 -8.55
C SER A 127 16.23 -2.29 -7.47
N ILE A 128 15.26 -1.40 -7.34
CA ILE A 128 14.12 -1.57 -6.44
C ILE A 128 13.35 -2.84 -6.80
N TRP A 129 12.95 -2.99 -8.07
CA TRP A 129 12.23 -4.18 -8.53
C TRP A 129 12.98 -5.49 -8.26
N GLY A 130 14.30 -5.46 -8.44
CA GLY A 130 15.16 -6.59 -8.13
C GLY A 130 15.18 -6.94 -6.66
N LEU A 131 15.40 -5.95 -5.79
CA LEU A 131 15.51 -6.15 -4.34
C LEU A 131 14.21 -6.57 -3.69
N GLU A 132 13.06 -6.03 -4.15
CA GLU A 132 11.76 -6.36 -3.58
C GLU A 132 11.38 -7.81 -3.87
N THR A 133 11.42 -8.22 -5.14
CA THR A 133 10.81 -9.48 -5.54
C THR A 133 11.66 -10.34 -6.48
N GLY A 134 12.93 -10.00 -6.70
CA GLY A 134 13.77 -10.66 -7.69
C GLY A 134 13.21 -10.52 -9.11
N TYR A 135 12.76 -9.29 -9.44
CA TYR A 135 12.11 -8.97 -10.71
C TYR A 135 10.77 -9.70 -10.91
N GLY A 136 9.90 -9.60 -9.92
CA GLY A 136 8.56 -10.15 -9.94
C GLY A 136 8.44 -11.65 -9.65
N ARG A 137 9.54 -12.37 -9.41
CA ARG A 137 9.50 -13.81 -9.17
C ARG A 137 8.93 -14.19 -7.79
N ASN A 138 9.08 -13.34 -6.80
CA ASN A 138 8.75 -13.60 -5.40
C ASN A 138 7.87 -12.50 -4.82
N SER A 139 6.76 -12.16 -5.50
CA SER A 139 5.85 -11.09 -5.06
C SER A 139 5.00 -11.46 -3.84
N GLY A 140 5.20 -12.66 -3.30
CA GLY A 140 4.37 -13.19 -2.21
C GLY A 140 3.13 -13.91 -2.73
N SER A 141 2.57 -14.76 -1.88
CA SER A 141 1.41 -15.60 -2.22
C SER A 141 0.27 -15.50 -1.21
N MET A 142 0.45 -14.69 -0.16
CA MET A 142 -0.57 -14.54 0.88
C MET A 142 -1.72 -13.67 0.38
N ALA A 143 -2.94 -14.07 0.70
CA ALA A 143 -4.13 -13.28 0.36
C ALA A 143 -4.13 -11.97 1.16
N THR A 144 -4.27 -10.85 0.46
CA THR A 144 -4.14 -9.51 1.04
C THR A 144 -5.23 -9.24 2.08
N PHE A 145 -6.50 -9.54 1.78
CA PHE A 145 -7.60 -9.23 2.68
C PHE A 145 -7.55 -9.96 4.02
N PRO A 146 -7.33 -11.30 4.09
CA PRO A 146 -7.14 -11.97 5.36
C PRO A 146 -5.93 -11.46 6.15
N SER A 147 -4.83 -11.14 5.46
CA SER A 147 -3.63 -10.59 6.09
C SER A 147 -3.89 -9.22 6.71
N LEU A 148 -4.41 -8.27 5.93
CA LEU A 148 -4.71 -6.92 6.40
C LEU A 148 -5.81 -6.91 7.47
N ALA A 149 -6.88 -7.69 7.32
CA ALA A 149 -7.93 -7.78 8.32
C ALA A 149 -7.41 -8.30 9.67
N THR A 150 -6.53 -9.32 9.65
CA THR A 150 -5.90 -9.82 10.86
C THR A 150 -5.04 -8.77 11.55
N LEU A 151 -4.25 -8.02 10.79
CA LEU A 151 -3.37 -6.97 11.32
C LEU A 151 -4.16 -5.73 11.77
N ALA A 152 -5.27 -5.41 11.08
CA ALA A 152 -6.17 -4.33 11.47
C ALA A 152 -6.92 -4.65 12.77
N TYR A 153 -7.25 -5.92 12.98
CA TYR A 153 -7.84 -6.38 14.23
C TYR A 153 -6.83 -6.40 15.38
N ASP A 154 -5.57 -6.75 15.15
CA ASP A 154 -4.54 -6.81 16.19
C ASP A 154 -4.22 -5.42 16.76
N CYS A 155 -4.28 -5.26 18.10
CA CYS A 155 -4.16 -3.96 18.76
C CYS A 155 -2.79 -3.28 18.57
N ARG A 156 -1.75 -4.01 18.17
CA ARG A 156 -0.39 -3.45 18.09
C ARG A 156 -0.25 -2.30 17.10
N ARG A 157 -0.90 -2.41 15.93
CA ARG A 157 -0.87 -1.40 14.87
C ARG A 157 -2.24 -1.27 14.18
N SER A 158 -3.32 -1.44 14.93
CA SER A 158 -4.69 -1.50 14.41
C SER A 158 -5.01 -0.33 13.47
N ALA A 159 -4.84 0.90 13.93
CA ALA A 159 -5.19 2.08 13.15
C ALA A 159 -4.46 2.15 11.79
N PHE A 160 -3.17 1.80 11.77
CA PHE A 160 -2.39 1.74 10.53
C PHE A 160 -2.97 0.71 9.54
N PHE A 161 -3.19 -0.51 10.00
CA PHE A 161 -3.67 -1.58 9.13
C PHE A 161 -5.14 -1.46 8.76
N THR A 162 -5.97 -0.80 9.59
CA THR A 162 -7.33 -0.40 9.21
C THR A 162 -7.31 0.54 8.01
N GLY A 163 -6.40 1.52 8.01
CA GLY A 163 -6.17 2.39 6.85
C GLY A 163 -5.74 1.63 5.59
N GLU A 164 -4.83 0.67 5.73
CA GLU A 164 -4.38 -0.17 4.60
C GLU A 164 -5.49 -1.11 4.09
N LEU A 165 -6.33 -1.66 4.98
CA LEU A 165 -7.46 -2.50 4.60
C LEU A 165 -8.53 -1.69 3.83
N LEU A 166 -8.84 -0.48 4.30
CA LEU A 166 -9.74 0.44 3.57
C LEU A 166 -9.15 0.83 2.21
N ALA A 167 -7.84 1.09 2.14
CA ALA A 167 -7.16 1.37 0.89
C ALA A 167 -7.24 0.18 -0.08
N ALA A 168 -7.06 -1.05 0.40
CA ALA A 168 -7.19 -2.26 -0.41
C ALA A 168 -8.61 -2.41 -0.99
N LEU A 169 -9.66 -2.11 -0.20
CA LEU A 169 -11.04 -2.08 -0.69
C LEU A 169 -11.27 -1.02 -1.76
N LYS A 170 -10.64 0.16 -1.63
CA LYS A 170 -10.72 1.23 -2.64
C LYS A 170 -10.04 0.83 -3.96
N ILE A 171 -8.94 0.06 -3.94
CA ILE A 171 -8.31 -0.50 -5.14
C ILE A 171 -9.29 -1.41 -5.88
N VAL A 172 -9.98 -2.30 -5.17
CA VAL A 172 -11.02 -3.16 -5.75
C VAL A 172 -12.19 -2.34 -6.29
N GLN A 173 -12.64 -1.32 -5.56
CA GLN A 173 -13.75 -0.47 -5.98
C GLN A 173 -13.43 0.33 -7.24
N ARG A 174 -12.18 0.75 -7.41
CA ARG A 174 -11.67 1.40 -8.62
C ARG A 174 -11.60 0.44 -9.82
N GLY A 175 -11.65 -0.87 -9.58
CA GLY A 175 -11.61 -1.91 -10.61
C GLY A 175 -10.21 -2.26 -11.11
N ASP A 176 -9.17 -1.83 -10.43
CA ASP A 176 -7.78 -2.10 -10.84
C ASP A 176 -7.43 -3.59 -10.71
N ILE A 177 -7.73 -4.19 -9.56
CA ILE A 177 -7.41 -5.59 -9.25
C ILE A 177 -8.61 -6.26 -8.59
N ALA A 178 -8.95 -7.48 -9.02
CA ALA A 178 -10.00 -8.26 -8.38
C ALA A 178 -9.55 -8.78 -7.00
N PRO A 179 -10.44 -8.92 -6.00
CA PRO A 179 -10.08 -9.38 -4.65
C PRO A 179 -9.33 -10.72 -4.64
N SER A 180 -9.71 -11.66 -5.51
CA SER A 180 -9.07 -12.98 -5.62
C SER A 180 -7.64 -12.92 -6.15
N GLN A 181 -7.30 -11.87 -6.89
CA GLN A 181 -5.98 -11.63 -7.45
C GLN A 181 -5.07 -10.84 -6.50
N MET A 182 -5.63 -10.20 -5.46
CA MET A 182 -4.85 -9.43 -4.48
C MET A 182 -4.06 -10.37 -3.58
N ARG A 183 -2.82 -10.59 -3.97
CA ARG A 183 -1.84 -11.42 -3.26
C ARG A 183 -0.53 -10.67 -3.16
N GLY A 184 0.19 -10.94 -2.07
CA GLY A 184 1.46 -10.28 -1.82
C GLY A 184 2.19 -10.84 -0.60
N ALA A 185 2.94 -10.01 0.10
CA ALA A 185 3.59 -10.39 1.34
C ALA A 185 2.60 -10.48 2.51
N TRP A 186 3.12 -10.88 3.66
CA TRP A 186 2.31 -11.18 4.84
C TRP A 186 1.65 -9.94 5.48
N ALA A 187 2.22 -8.74 5.30
CA ALA A 187 1.65 -7.51 5.83
C ALA A 187 0.76 -6.79 4.81
N GLY A 188 0.40 -7.47 3.70
CA GLY A 188 -0.54 -6.97 2.71
C GLY A 188 0.08 -6.08 1.64
N GLU A 189 1.40 -6.04 1.55
CA GLU A 189 2.11 -5.37 0.45
C GLU A 189 1.76 -6.03 -0.87
N LEU A 190 1.58 -5.21 -1.91
CA LEU A 190 1.05 -5.62 -3.21
C LEU A 190 2.08 -5.52 -4.33
N GLY A 191 2.02 -6.51 -5.21
CA GLY A 191 2.69 -6.46 -6.49
C GLY A 191 4.19 -6.65 -6.45
N GLN A 192 4.80 -6.41 -7.60
CA GLN A 192 6.19 -6.77 -7.84
C GLN A 192 7.20 -5.83 -7.16
N THR A 193 6.78 -4.67 -6.70
CA THR A 193 7.58 -3.74 -5.91
C THR A 193 7.01 -3.48 -4.51
N GLN A 194 6.15 -4.36 -4.04
CA GLN A 194 5.68 -4.44 -2.65
C GLN A 194 5.11 -3.12 -2.11
N PHE A 195 4.19 -2.51 -2.89
CA PHE A 195 3.48 -1.31 -2.47
C PHE A 195 2.52 -1.61 -1.31
N LEU A 196 2.49 -0.75 -0.30
CA LEU A 196 1.35 -0.68 0.60
C LEU A 196 0.09 -0.26 -0.18
N ALA A 197 -1.09 -0.71 0.24
CA ALA A 197 -2.34 -0.39 -0.45
C ALA A 197 -2.60 1.13 -0.51
N SER A 198 -2.25 1.87 0.54
CA SER A 198 -2.31 3.34 0.56
C SER A 198 -1.35 3.98 -0.44
N SER A 199 -0.13 3.47 -0.55
CA SER A 199 0.84 3.91 -1.55
C SER A 199 0.39 3.58 -2.96
N TYR A 200 -0.22 2.42 -3.17
CA TYR A 200 -0.83 2.04 -4.44
C TYR A 200 -1.89 3.07 -4.88
N LEU A 201 -2.83 3.44 -4.01
CA LEU A 201 -3.86 4.44 -4.34
C LEU A 201 -3.28 5.79 -4.74
N ARG A 202 -2.18 6.19 -4.11
CA ARG A 202 -1.56 7.50 -4.32
C ARG A 202 -0.64 7.55 -5.53
N PHE A 203 0.07 6.47 -5.82
CA PHE A 203 1.21 6.51 -6.74
C PHE A 203 1.12 5.53 -7.91
N ALA A 204 0.22 4.51 -7.86
CA ALA A 204 0.08 3.61 -8.98
C ALA A 204 -0.44 4.33 -10.22
N VAL A 205 0.22 4.11 -11.34
CA VAL A 205 -0.13 4.64 -12.65
C VAL A 205 -0.28 3.52 -13.66
N ASP A 206 -1.11 3.75 -14.65
CA ASP A 206 -1.29 2.89 -15.81
C ASP A 206 -0.10 3.13 -16.76
N GLY A 207 0.83 2.18 -16.79
CA GLY A 207 2.07 2.28 -17.55
C GLY A 207 1.97 1.75 -18.97
N ASP A 208 0.99 0.89 -19.26
CA ASP A 208 0.73 0.31 -20.58
C ASP A 208 -0.48 0.93 -21.31
N GLY A 209 -1.24 1.81 -20.64
CA GLY A 209 -2.35 2.54 -21.24
C GLY A 209 -3.64 1.73 -21.38
N ASN A 210 -3.79 0.63 -20.63
CA ASN A 210 -4.96 -0.24 -20.69
C ASN A 210 -6.15 0.20 -19.82
N GLY A 211 -6.04 1.32 -19.10
CA GLY A 211 -7.05 1.88 -18.20
C GLY A 211 -7.03 1.31 -16.79
N ARG A 212 -6.10 0.43 -16.47
CA ARG A 212 -5.95 -0.19 -15.15
C ARG A 212 -4.55 0.07 -14.59
N ARG A 213 -4.38 -0.17 -13.29
CA ARG A 213 -3.07 -0.18 -12.63
C ARG A 213 -2.90 -1.55 -12.01
N ASP A 214 -2.15 -2.41 -12.67
CA ASP A 214 -1.93 -3.80 -12.19
C ASP A 214 -0.47 -4.00 -11.77
N LEU A 215 -0.14 -3.65 -10.53
CA LEU A 215 1.22 -3.83 -9.98
C LEU A 215 1.56 -5.30 -9.72
N ILE A 216 0.62 -6.23 -9.93
CA ILE A 216 0.85 -7.67 -9.77
C ILE A 216 1.32 -8.29 -11.09
N ASN A 217 0.62 -8.01 -12.19
CA ASN A 217 0.84 -8.70 -13.46
C ASN A 217 1.44 -7.81 -14.56
N SER A 218 1.23 -6.47 -14.53
CA SER A 218 1.75 -5.55 -15.53
C SER A 218 3.12 -4.99 -15.14
N VAL A 219 4.18 -5.45 -15.79
CA VAL A 219 5.53 -4.88 -15.60
C VAL A 219 5.58 -3.39 -15.97
N PRO A 220 4.93 -2.91 -17.05
CA PRO A 220 4.86 -1.47 -17.31
C PRO A 220 4.29 -0.65 -16.17
N ASP A 221 3.21 -1.12 -15.54
CA ASP A 221 2.59 -0.42 -14.40
C ASP A 221 3.51 -0.40 -13.18
N VAL A 222 4.18 -1.54 -12.92
CA VAL A 222 5.15 -1.68 -11.83
C VAL A 222 6.28 -0.66 -11.97
N LEU A 223 6.93 -0.60 -13.13
CA LEU A 223 8.07 0.29 -13.37
C LEU A 223 7.64 1.75 -13.37
N ALA A 224 6.54 2.08 -14.04
CA ALA A 224 6.01 3.44 -14.08
C ALA A 224 5.56 3.94 -12.70
N SER A 225 4.91 3.11 -11.91
CA SER A 225 4.47 3.44 -10.56
C SER A 225 5.64 3.63 -9.60
N THR A 226 6.70 2.83 -9.73
CA THR A 226 7.93 2.97 -8.94
C THR A 226 8.61 4.32 -9.22
N GLY A 227 8.75 4.68 -10.49
CA GLY A 227 9.27 6.01 -10.88
C GLY A 227 8.38 7.15 -10.38
N ASN A 228 7.05 7.01 -10.51
CA ASN A 228 6.09 8.01 -10.03
C ASN A 228 6.13 8.20 -8.51
N TYR A 229 6.31 7.12 -7.74
CA TYR A 229 6.50 7.18 -6.30
C TYR A 229 7.71 8.04 -5.93
N LEU A 230 8.89 7.75 -6.50
CA LEU A 230 10.11 8.48 -6.20
C LEU A 230 10.01 9.96 -6.61
N ARG A 231 9.43 10.25 -7.80
CA ARG A 231 9.15 11.61 -8.23
C ARG A 231 8.25 12.35 -7.23
N ALA A 232 7.18 11.72 -6.76
CA ALA A 232 6.24 12.34 -5.83
C ALA A 232 6.88 12.67 -4.47
N TYR A 233 7.95 11.96 -4.10
CA TYR A 233 8.75 12.27 -2.91
C TYR A 233 9.94 13.20 -3.18
N GLY A 234 9.99 13.84 -4.36
CA GLY A 234 10.95 14.90 -4.64
C GLY A 234 12.25 14.44 -5.29
N TRP A 235 12.22 13.34 -6.07
CA TRP A 235 13.38 12.94 -6.87
C TRP A 235 13.85 14.08 -7.76
N GLN A 236 15.14 14.39 -7.73
CA GLN A 236 15.77 15.43 -8.53
C GLN A 236 16.47 14.83 -9.76
N PRO A 237 16.00 15.16 -10.98
CA PRO A 237 16.62 14.66 -12.21
C PRO A 237 18.10 15.10 -12.33
N GLY A 238 18.93 14.21 -12.88
CA GLY A 238 20.36 14.48 -13.11
C GLY A 238 21.23 14.58 -11.85
N ARG A 239 20.66 14.43 -10.65
CA ARG A 239 21.42 14.35 -9.40
C ARG A 239 21.75 12.91 -9.05
N GLY A 240 22.85 12.73 -8.31
CA GLY A 240 23.27 11.43 -7.78
C GLY A 240 22.29 10.87 -6.73
N TRP A 241 22.46 9.60 -6.40
CA TRP A 241 21.66 8.87 -5.41
C TRP A 241 22.53 8.17 -4.35
N GLU A 242 23.77 8.61 -4.21
CA GLU A 242 24.73 8.16 -3.21
C GLU A 242 24.36 8.74 -1.82
N PRO A 243 24.85 8.12 -0.73
CA PRO A 243 24.69 8.66 0.62
C PRO A 243 25.04 10.15 0.72
N GLY A 244 24.19 10.92 1.39
CA GLY A 244 24.32 12.38 1.54
C GLY A 244 23.65 13.21 0.44
N THR A 245 23.11 12.60 -0.62
CA THR A 245 22.38 13.32 -1.67
C THR A 245 20.89 13.45 -1.35
N THR A 246 20.20 14.39 -2.01
CA THR A 246 18.74 14.54 -1.92
C THR A 246 18.02 13.26 -2.38
N ASN A 247 18.48 12.63 -3.47
CA ASN A 247 17.85 11.43 -3.98
C ASN A 247 18.04 10.23 -3.05
N TYR A 248 19.13 10.16 -2.31
CA TYR A 248 19.30 9.15 -1.26
C TYR A 248 18.23 9.31 -0.16
N ASN A 249 17.92 10.56 0.22
CA ASN A 249 16.83 10.84 1.17
C ASN A 249 15.45 10.48 0.58
N VAL A 250 15.26 10.60 -0.72
CA VAL A 250 14.05 10.14 -1.41
C VAL A 250 13.95 8.61 -1.35
N LEU A 251 15.05 7.89 -1.52
CA LEU A 251 15.07 6.42 -1.36
C LEU A 251 14.68 6.00 0.07
N HIS A 252 14.96 6.82 1.09
CA HIS A 252 14.47 6.59 2.45
C HIS A 252 12.94 6.72 2.61
N GLN A 253 12.23 7.29 1.65
CA GLN A 253 10.77 7.23 1.64
C GLN A 253 10.28 5.86 1.14
N TRP A 254 11.08 5.20 0.30
CA TRP A 254 10.79 3.83 -0.13
C TRP A 254 10.99 2.82 1.01
N ASN A 255 12.14 2.90 1.70
CA ASN A 255 12.45 2.03 2.84
C ASN A 255 13.21 2.80 3.92
N LYS A 256 12.81 2.65 5.18
CA LYS A 256 13.42 3.37 6.31
C LYS A 256 14.75 2.78 6.80
N ALA A 257 15.07 1.53 6.41
CA ALA A 257 16.31 0.88 6.81
C ALA A 257 17.49 1.35 5.94
N ASP A 258 18.46 2.02 6.53
CA ASP A 258 19.61 2.57 5.81
C ASP A 258 20.40 1.51 5.01
N VAL A 259 20.59 0.33 5.58
CA VAL A 259 21.22 -0.80 4.88
C VAL A 259 20.49 -1.19 3.59
N TYR A 260 19.17 -1.06 3.57
CA TYR A 260 18.36 -1.34 2.38
C TYR A 260 18.50 -0.24 1.34
N VAL A 261 18.41 1.02 1.75
CA VAL A 261 18.57 2.19 0.88
C VAL A 261 19.96 2.23 0.26
N LYS A 262 21.01 1.99 1.06
CA LYS A 262 22.38 1.87 0.57
C LYS A 262 22.53 0.72 -0.43
N THR A 263 21.81 -0.38 -0.23
CA THR A 263 21.80 -1.50 -1.18
C THR A 263 21.17 -1.11 -2.52
N ILE A 264 20.04 -0.37 -2.52
CA ILE A 264 19.46 0.18 -3.77
C ILE A 264 20.49 1.06 -4.48
N SER A 265 21.11 2.00 -3.75
CA SER A 265 22.08 2.96 -4.27
C SER A 265 23.27 2.25 -4.94
N VAL A 266 23.91 1.32 -4.24
CA VAL A 266 25.07 0.58 -4.76
C VAL A 266 24.69 -0.33 -5.94
N MET A 267 23.54 -1.00 -5.87
CA MET A 267 23.05 -1.86 -6.95
C MET A 267 22.78 -1.04 -8.22
N ALA A 268 22.12 0.12 -8.07
CA ALA A 268 21.87 1.04 -9.18
C ALA A 268 23.17 1.58 -9.78
N SER A 269 24.14 1.97 -8.95
CA SER A 269 25.46 2.44 -9.43
C SER A 269 26.21 1.36 -10.22
N LYS A 270 26.19 0.11 -9.75
CA LYS A 270 26.77 -1.01 -10.51
C LYS A 270 26.07 -1.24 -11.86
N MET A 271 24.73 -1.12 -11.91
CA MET A 271 24.01 -1.21 -13.17
C MET A 271 24.29 -0.03 -14.10
N ALA A 272 24.60 1.15 -13.57
CA ALA A 272 24.98 2.33 -14.33
C ALA A 272 26.47 2.31 -14.78
N GLY A 273 27.23 1.25 -14.47
CA GLY A 273 28.67 1.19 -14.73
C GLY A 273 29.50 2.19 -13.92
N ARG A 274 28.96 2.65 -12.78
CA ARG A 274 29.66 3.54 -11.85
C ARG A 274 30.29 2.67 -10.75
N SER A 275 31.62 2.73 -10.63
CA SER A 275 32.38 2.05 -9.58
C SER A 275 32.40 2.81 -8.28
#